data_8febaf8da58103194b69ddce29c43fe5
#
_entry.id   8febaf8da58103194b69ddce29c43fe5
#
_cell.length_a   1.000
_cell.length_b   1.000
_cell.length_c   1.000
_cell.angle_alpha   90.00
_cell.angle_beta   90.00
_cell.angle_gamma   90.00
#
_symmetry.space_group_name_H-M   'P 1'
#
loop_
_entity.id
_entity.type
_entity.pdbx_description
1 polymer ?
#
loop_
_entity_poly.entity_id
_entity_poly.type
_entity_poly.pdbx_seq_one_letter_code
_entity_poly.pdbx_strand_id
1 'polypeptide(L)'
;VMIAQTVLRLLAGAFTDETEYQRILSARAHLARRMIANLFEDIDLLVTPVWPFLLPSRDESDVGARPEAASLMQRIGHNTRPFNFLGLPVITVPVGLDPNGLPLSIQLVGKPFDEATLIRAATALERHYAFWDNRPAGL
;
A
#
# COMPACT_ATOMS: atom_id res chain seq x y z
N VAL A 1 20.22 -7.18 -7.94
CA VAL A 1 19.64 -5.85 -7.67
C VAL A 1 18.68 -5.92 -6.48
N MET A 2 17.67 -6.79 -6.45
CA MET A 2 16.75 -6.95 -5.31
C MET A 2 17.45 -7.20 -3.96
N ILE A 3 18.48 -8.04 -3.93
CA ILE A 3 19.22 -8.39 -2.71
C ILE A 3 19.91 -7.15 -2.11
N ALA A 4 20.54 -6.31 -2.90
CA ALA A 4 21.23 -5.11 -2.42
C ALA A 4 20.26 -4.10 -1.77
N GLN A 5 19.08 -3.89 -2.36
CA GLN A 5 18.05 -3.02 -1.79
C GLN A 5 17.50 -3.54 -0.46
N THR A 6 17.29 -4.85 -0.37
CA THR A 6 16.84 -5.49 0.88
C THR A 6 17.89 -5.35 1.97
N VAL A 7 19.16 -5.60 1.64
CA VAL A 7 20.29 -5.43 2.57
C VAL A 7 20.39 -4.00 3.09
N LEU A 8 20.30 -2.99 2.21
CA LEU A 8 20.35 -1.58 2.63
C LEU A 8 19.19 -1.21 3.59
N ARG A 9 17.99 -1.74 3.37
CA ARG A 9 16.86 -1.53 4.28
C ARG A 9 17.06 -2.21 5.63
N LEU A 10 17.61 -3.42 5.64
CA LEU A 10 17.94 -4.16 6.88
C LEU A 10 19.04 -3.45 7.67
N LEU A 11 20.07 -2.94 6.98
CA LEU A 11 21.15 -2.19 7.62
C LEU A 11 20.62 -0.91 8.30
N ALA A 12 19.66 -0.20 7.69
CA ALA A 12 19.04 0.95 8.33
C ALA A 12 18.38 0.58 9.67
N GLY A 13 17.74 -0.60 9.76
CA GLY A 13 17.19 -1.12 11.01
C GLY A 13 18.25 -1.47 12.05
N ALA A 14 19.42 -1.97 11.63
CA ALA A 14 20.52 -2.32 12.53
C ALA A 14 21.15 -1.11 13.26
N PHE A 15 20.97 0.09 12.71
CA PHE A 15 21.44 1.35 13.32
C PHE A 15 20.37 2.09 14.13
N THR A 16 19.16 1.50 14.26
CA THR A 16 18.10 2.09 15.07
C THR A 16 18.32 1.73 16.53
N ASP A 17 18.41 2.73 17.40
CA ASP A 17 18.52 2.54 18.85
C ASP A 17 17.21 1.97 19.42
N GLU A 18 17.33 1.09 20.41
CA GLU A 18 16.20 0.47 21.12
C GLU A 18 15.24 1.51 21.70
N THR A 19 15.76 2.60 22.28
CA THR A 19 14.97 3.68 22.85
C THR A 19 14.11 4.36 21.78
N GLU A 20 14.71 4.64 20.62
CA GLU A 20 14.01 5.24 19.48
C GLU A 20 12.96 4.28 18.92
N TYR A 21 13.26 2.99 18.82
CA TYR A 21 12.31 1.97 18.41
C TYR A 21 11.08 1.91 19.32
N GLN A 22 11.29 1.90 20.64
CA GLN A 22 10.20 1.90 21.63
C GLN A 22 9.38 3.20 21.59
N ARG A 23 10.03 4.34 21.35
CA ARG A 23 9.35 5.62 21.13
C ARG A 23 8.44 5.59 19.92
N ILE A 24 8.90 5.02 18.81
CA ILE A 24 8.12 4.85 17.57
C ILE A 24 6.92 3.92 17.80
N LEU A 25 7.11 2.79 18.49
CA LEU A 25 6.02 1.87 18.82
C LEU A 25 4.94 2.53 19.70
N SER A 26 5.36 3.31 20.69
CA SER A 26 4.44 4.06 21.54
C SER A 26 3.66 5.13 20.76
N ALA A 27 4.33 5.85 19.87
CA ALA A 27 3.73 6.82 18.97
C ALA A 27 2.73 6.15 18.00
N ARG A 28 3.04 4.95 17.49
CA ARG A 28 2.16 4.17 16.62
C ARG A 28 0.79 3.93 17.26
N ALA A 29 0.77 3.46 18.52
CA ALA A 29 -0.47 3.18 19.21
C ALA A 29 -1.33 4.44 19.43
N HIS A 30 -0.69 5.57 19.73
CA HIS A 30 -1.37 6.85 19.86
C HIS A 30 -1.96 7.36 18.55
N LEU A 31 -1.16 7.31 17.47
CA LEU A 31 -1.58 7.71 16.13
C LEU A 31 -2.72 6.82 15.61
N ALA A 32 -2.64 5.50 15.83
CA ALA A 32 -3.69 4.58 15.42
C ALA A 32 -5.02 4.92 16.11
N ARG A 33 -5.03 5.12 17.44
CA ARG A 33 -6.25 5.50 18.16
C ARG A 33 -6.85 6.82 17.64
N ARG A 34 -6.02 7.84 17.43
CA ARG A 34 -6.49 9.14 16.90
C ARG A 34 -7.05 9.03 15.50
N MET A 35 -6.35 8.29 14.63
CA MET A 35 -6.77 8.09 13.25
C MET A 35 -8.10 7.33 13.19
N ILE A 36 -8.24 6.25 13.98
CA ILE A 36 -9.47 5.46 14.04
C ILE A 36 -10.63 6.33 14.52
N ALA A 37 -10.45 7.07 15.62
CA ALA A 37 -11.48 7.90 16.18
C ALA A 37 -11.95 9.01 15.22
N ASN A 38 -11.01 9.67 14.52
CA ASN A 38 -11.35 10.81 13.68
C ASN A 38 -11.79 10.39 12.27
N LEU A 39 -11.17 9.34 11.70
CA LEU A 39 -11.44 8.94 10.32
C LEU A 39 -12.72 8.11 10.18
N PHE A 40 -12.94 7.22 11.15
CA PHE A 40 -14.05 6.25 11.09
C PHE A 40 -15.25 6.64 11.97
N GLU A 41 -15.34 7.92 12.37
CA GLU A 41 -16.51 8.41 13.11
C GLU A 41 -17.77 8.32 12.25
N ASP A 42 -17.70 8.84 11.03
CA ASP A 42 -18.86 8.93 10.11
C ASP A 42 -18.73 8.06 8.85
N ILE A 43 -17.64 7.29 8.71
CA ILE A 43 -17.43 6.41 7.57
C ILE A 43 -17.10 4.98 7.99
N ASP A 44 -17.49 4.02 7.18
CA ASP A 44 -17.14 2.60 7.39
C ASP A 44 -15.84 2.20 6.70
N LEU A 45 -15.54 2.83 5.58
CA LEU A 45 -14.38 2.53 4.74
C LEU A 45 -13.75 3.80 4.21
N LEU A 46 -12.40 3.84 4.19
CA LEU A 46 -11.65 4.80 3.42
C LEU A 46 -11.21 4.17 2.10
N VAL A 47 -11.38 4.91 1.00
CA VAL A 47 -10.94 4.48 -0.33
C VAL A 47 -9.79 5.38 -0.78
N THR A 48 -8.68 4.78 -1.20
CA THR A 48 -7.56 5.51 -1.78
C THR A 48 -6.95 4.74 -2.95
N PRO A 49 -6.27 5.40 -3.90
CA PRO A 49 -5.46 4.68 -4.88
C PRO A 49 -4.32 3.94 -4.17
N VAL A 50 -3.96 2.76 -4.68
CA VAL A 50 -2.80 2.00 -4.16
C VAL A 50 -1.50 2.74 -4.48
N TRP A 51 -1.38 3.24 -5.70
CA TRP A 51 -0.21 3.95 -6.21
C TRP A 51 -0.50 5.44 -6.34
N PRO A 52 0.41 6.34 -5.95
CA PRO A 52 0.23 7.78 -6.11
C PRO A 52 0.51 8.28 -7.55
N PHE A 53 0.87 7.38 -8.46
CA PHE A 53 1.19 7.62 -9.88
C PHE A 53 0.98 6.33 -10.67
N LEU A 54 1.03 6.41 -12.00
CA LEU A 54 0.97 5.24 -12.89
C LEU A 54 2.19 4.34 -12.66
N LEU A 55 2.01 3.03 -12.86
CA LEU A 55 3.08 2.06 -12.68
C LEU A 55 4.28 2.38 -13.60
N PRO A 56 5.49 2.49 -13.06
CA PRO A 56 6.67 2.69 -13.87
C PRO A 56 6.99 1.41 -14.66
N SER A 57 7.64 1.58 -15.79
CA SER A 57 8.23 0.47 -16.53
C SER A 57 9.33 -0.23 -15.70
N ARG A 58 9.69 -1.44 -16.13
CA ARG A 58 10.79 -2.18 -15.52
C ARG A 58 12.10 -1.39 -15.55
N ASP A 59 12.38 -0.71 -16.67
CA ASP A 59 13.60 0.07 -16.84
C ASP A 59 13.64 1.32 -15.97
N GLU A 60 12.48 2.00 -15.77
CA GLU A 60 12.34 3.14 -14.88
C GLU A 60 12.49 2.76 -13.40
N SER A 61 12.18 1.51 -13.05
CA SER A 61 12.26 0.98 -11.68
C SER A 61 13.60 0.29 -11.36
N ASP A 62 14.51 0.18 -12.32
CA ASP A 62 15.82 -0.47 -12.11
C ASP A 62 16.79 0.47 -11.38
N VAL A 63 16.83 0.34 -10.07
CA VAL A 63 17.74 1.10 -9.19
C VAL A 63 19.22 0.75 -9.45
N GLY A 64 19.51 -0.40 -10.02
CA GLY A 64 20.90 -0.80 -10.37
C GLY A 64 21.43 -0.03 -11.56
N ALA A 65 20.58 0.23 -12.55
CA ALA A 65 20.94 0.99 -13.74
C ALA A 65 20.69 2.50 -13.58
N ARG A 66 19.75 2.89 -12.70
CA ARG A 66 19.29 4.27 -12.52
C ARG A 66 19.22 4.65 -11.05
N PRO A 67 20.20 5.35 -10.49
CA PRO A 67 20.17 5.78 -9.08
C PRO A 67 18.93 6.60 -8.70
N GLU A 68 18.37 7.38 -9.62
CA GLU A 68 17.15 8.16 -9.45
C GLU A 68 15.91 7.28 -9.21
N ALA A 69 15.91 6.04 -9.68
CA ALA A 69 14.83 5.08 -9.42
C ALA A 69 14.66 4.78 -7.92
N ALA A 70 15.67 5.03 -7.10
CA ALA A 70 15.56 4.88 -5.64
C ALA A 70 14.50 5.80 -5.05
N SER A 71 14.39 7.04 -5.51
CA SER A 71 13.37 7.99 -5.07
C SER A 71 11.96 7.56 -5.51
N LEU A 72 11.84 7.03 -6.73
CA LEU A 72 10.61 6.45 -7.24
C LEU A 72 10.16 5.26 -6.38
N MET A 73 11.09 4.35 -6.05
CA MET A 73 10.81 3.19 -5.20
C MET A 73 10.41 3.58 -3.78
N GLN A 74 10.92 4.69 -3.24
CA GLN A 74 10.43 5.23 -1.97
C GLN A 74 8.99 5.74 -2.05
N ARG A 75 8.60 6.36 -3.16
CA ARG A 75 7.26 6.91 -3.37
C ARG A 75 6.19 5.85 -3.60
N ILE A 76 6.55 4.68 -4.14
CA ILE A 76 5.64 3.56 -4.41
C ILE A 76 4.79 3.21 -3.17
N GLY A 77 5.39 3.12 -2.00
CA GLY A 77 4.67 2.79 -0.77
C GLY A 77 3.97 3.95 -0.09
N HIS A 78 3.87 5.13 -0.72
CA HIS A 78 3.34 6.34 -0.06
C HIS A 78 1.92 6.13 0.49
N ASN A 79 1.04 5.57 -0.30
CA ASN A 79 -0.36 5.37 0.09
C ASN A 79 -0.59 4.11 0.94
N THR A 80 0.33 3.15 0.97
CA THR A 80 0.16 1.88 1.69
C THR A 80 0.85 1.86 3.06
N ARG A 81 1.99 2.56 3.21
CA ARG A 81 2.78 2.58 4.45
C ARG A 81 2.01 3.06 5.69
N PRO A 82 1.19 4.13 5.62
CA PRO A 82 0.47 4.60 6.80
C PRO A 82 -0.42 3.51 7.40
N PHE A 83 -1.17 2.79 6.57
CA PHE A 83 -2.10 1.76 7.03
C PHE A 83 -1.37 0.53 7.54
N ASN A 84 -0.28 0.11 6.87
CA ASN A 84 0.61 -0.94 7.36
C ASN A 84 1.24 -0.57 8.70
N PHE A 85 1.73 0.66 8.85
CA PHE A 85 2.30 1.13 10.10
C PHE A 85 1.27 1.16 11.23
N LEU A 86 0.04 1.57 10.95
CA LEU A 86 -1.04 1.64 11.94
C LEU A 86 -1.67 0.28 12.25
N GLY A 87 -1.45 -0.72 11.40
CA GLY A 87 -2.04 -2.07 11.56
C GLY A 87 -3.52 -2.11 11.23
N LEU A 88 -3.97 -1.26 10.28
CA LEU A 88 -5.34 -1.28 9.80
C LEU A 88 -5.54 -2.36 8.75
N PRO A 89 -6.70 -3.03 8.70
CA PRO A 89 -7.02 -3.99 7.66
C PRO A 89 -7.23 -3.27 6.32
N VAL A 90 -6.67 -3.84 5.26
CA VAL A 90 -6.74 -3.27 3.90
C VAL A 90 -6.98 -4.38 2.88
N ILE A 91 -7.85 -4.13 1.92
CA ILE A 91 -8.02 -4.96 0.74
C ILE A 91 -7.81 -4.14 -0.52
N THR A 92 -7.15 -4.70 -1.51
CA THR A 92 -6.91 -4.05 -2.81
C THR A 92 -7.78 -4.69 -3.88
N VAL A 93 -8.42 -3.84 -4.69
CA VAL A 93 -9.31 -4.27 -5.78
C VAL A 93 -8.89 -3.57 -7.07
N PRO A 94 -8.67 -4.31 -8.18
CA PRO A 94 -8.48 -3.70 -9.49
C PRO A 94 -9.80 -3.11 -9.98
N VAL A 95 -9.72 -1.89 -10.53
CA VAL A 95 -10.90 -1.13 -10.97
C VAL A 95 -10.79 -0.60 -12.40
N GLY A 96 -9.68 -0.84 -13.07
CA GLY A 96 -9.44 -0.37 -14.42
C GLY A 96 -8.07 -0.76 -14.94
N LEU A 97 -7.77 -0.27 -16.15
CA LEU A 97 -6.45 -0.35 -16.75
C LEU A 97 -5.92 1.06 -17.00
N ASP A 98 -4.63 1.20 -16.90
CA ASP A 98 -3.94 2.42 -17.32
C ASP A 98 -3.83 2.49 -18.86
N PRO A 99 -3.34 3.61 -19.44
CA PRO A 99 -3.14 3.72 -20.88
C PRO A 99 -2.16 2.67 -21.48
N ASN A 100 -1.35 2.03 -20.64
CA ASN A 100 -0.41 0.97 -21.06
C ASN A 100 -1.01 -0.44 -20.90
N GLY A 101 -2.27 -0.56 -20.45
CA GLY A 101 -2.94 -1.83 -20.21
C GLY A 101 -2.58 -2.49 -18.87
N LEU A 102 -1.92 -1.76 -17.94
CA LEU A 102 -1.60 -2.26 -16.61
C LEU A 102 -2.76 -2.03 -15.63
N PRO A 103 -2.97 -2.92 -14.65
CA PRO A 103 -4.07 -2.78 -13.70
C PRO A 103 -3.96 -1.51 -12.84
N LEU A 104 -5.03 -0.74 -12.81
CA LEU A 104 -5.25 0.31 -11.82
C LEU A 104 -6.04 -0.26 -10.65
N SER A 105 -5.54 -0.05 -9.45
CA SER A 105 -6.16 -0.58 -8.24
C SER A 105 -6.41 0.49 -7.20
N ILE A 106 -7.51 0.31 -6.49
CA ILE A 106 -7.80 1.05 -5.26
C ILE A 106 -7.60 0.14 -4.06
N GLN A 107 -7.33 0.74 -2.91
CA GLN A 107 -7.35 0.06 -1.63
C GLN A 107 -8.52 0.57 -0.80
N LEU A 108 -9.18 -0.37 -0.13
CA LEU A 108 -10.21 -0.12 0.86
C LEU A 108 -9.57 -0.35 2.23
N VAL A 109 -9.64 0.64 3.09
CA VAL A 109 -9.11 0.57 4.45
C VAL A 109 -10.28 0.55 5.42
N GLY A 110 -10.30 -0.42 6.32
CA GLY A 110 -11.39 -0.64 7.28
C GLY A 110 -11.01 -0.33 8.72
N LYS A 111 -12.02 -0.37 9.57
CA LYS A 111 -11.87 -0.35 11.02
C LYS A 111 -11.09 -1.58 11.48
N PRO A 112 -10.33 -1.53 12.57
CA PRO A 112 -9.66 -2.73 13.12
C PRO A 112 -10.65 -3.87 13.34
N PHE A 113 -10.28 -5.06 12.89
CA PHE A 113 -11.06 -6.31 13.00
C PHE A 113 -12.40 -6.31 12.23
N ASP A 114 -12.60 -5.38 11.28
CA ASP A 114 -13.79 -5.34 10.43
C ASP A 114 -13.49 -5.76 8.98
N GLU A 115 -12.74 -6.84 8.81
CA GLU A 115 -12.44 -7.44 7.51
C GLU A 115 -13.69 -7.87 6.75
N ALA A 116 -14.77 -8.20 7.48
CA ALA A 116 -16.05 -8.58 6.88
C ALA A 116 -16.66 -7.45 6.04
N THR A 117 -16.59 -6.20 6.52
CA THR A 117 -17.05 -5.02 5.78
C THR A 117 -16.17 -4.78 4.54
N LEU A 118 -14.85 -4.94 4.66
CA LEU A 118 -13.91 -4.85 3.53
C LEU A 118 -14.23 -5.89 2.44
N ILE A 119 -14.45 -7.15 2.83
CA ILE A 119 -14.75 -8.23 1.89
C ILE A 119 -16.08 -7.97 1.18
N ARG A 120 -17.12 -7.52 1.89
CA ARG A 120 -18.40 -7.17 1.27
C ARG A 120 -18.26 -6.05 0.23
N ALA A 121 -17.55 -4.98 0.58
CA ALA A 121 -17.31 -3.87 -0.32
C ALA A 121 -16.45 -4.27 -1.54
N ALA A 122 -15.37 -5.01 -1.30
CA ALA A 122 -14.52 -5.53 -2.37
C ALA A 122 -15.29 -6.45 -3.32
N THR A 123 -16.12 -7.35 -2.80
CA THR A 123 -16.96 -8.24 -3.61
C THR A 123 -17.95 -7.46 -4.48
N ALA A 124 -18.54 -6.37 -3.95
CA ALA A 124 -19.44 -5.52 -4.73
C ALA A 124 -18.66 -4.81 -5.87
N LEU A 125 -17.46 -4.30 -5.61
CA LEU A 125 -16.61 -3.69 -6.62
C LEU A 125 -16.14 -4.71 -7.68
N GLU A 126 -15.72 -5.90 -7.27
CA GLU A 126 -15.32 -6.97 -8.20
C GLU A 126 -16.46 -7.34 -9.15
N ARG A 127 -17.70 -7.48 -8.64
CA ARG A 127 -18.87 -7.75 -9.47
C ARG A 127 -19.18 -6.60 -10.45
N HIS A 128 -18.93 -5.38 -10.06
CA HIS A 128 -19.17 -4.20 -10.90
C HIS A 128 -18.12 -4.07 -12.01
N TYR A 129 -16.84 -4.22 -11.67
CA TYR A 129 -15.74 -4.07 -12.61
C TYR A 129 -15.41 -5.34 -13.40
N ALA A 130 -15.71 -6.52 -12.87
CA ALA A 130 -15.51 -7.85 -13.49
C ALA A 130 -14.07 -8.09 -14.03
N PHE A 131 -13.05 -7.63 -13.31
CA PHE A 131 -11.65 -7.69 -13.77
C PHE A 131 -11.02 -9.07 -13.71
N TRP A 132 -11.64 -10.05 -13.05
CA TRP A 132 -11.11 -11.43 -12.97
C TRP A 132 -10.99 -12.14 -14.33
N ASP A 133 -11.76 -11.68 -15.34
CA ASP A 133 -11.71 -12.24 -16.70
C ASP A 133 -10.62 -11.56 -17.57
N ASN A 134 -10.08 -10.43 -17.13
CA ASN A 134 -9.03 -9.68 -17.84
C ASN A 134 -7.66 -10.29 -17.53
N ARG A 135 -7.23 -11.28 -18.31
CA ARG A 135 -5.90 -11.88 -18.20
C ARG A 135 -4.98 -11.34 -19.27
N PRO A 136 -3.68 -11.14 -18.96
CA PRO A 136 -2.70 -10.80 -19.97
C PRO A 136 -2.68 -11.86 -21.09
N ALA A 137 -2.53 -11.43 -22.33
CA ALA A 137 -2.41 -12.33 -23.46
C ALA A 137 -1.14 -13.19 -23.28
N GLY A 138 -1.31 -14.52 -23.32
CA GLY A 138 -0.19 -15.47 -23.22
C GLY A 138 0.06 -16.12 -21.86
N LEU A 139 -0.87 -15.96 -20.90
CA LEU A 139 -0.89 -16.75 -19.67
C LEU A 139 -1.97 -17.84 -19.74
#